data_807f9cfb78db0a7680e74df2cd938d40
#
_entry.id   807f9cfb78db0a7680e74df2cd938d40
#
_cell.length_a   1.000
_cell.length_b   1.000
_cell.length_c   1.000
_cell.angle_alpha   90.00
_cell.angle_beta   90.00
_cell.angle_gamma   90.00
#
_symmetry.space_group_name_H-M   'P 1'
#
loop_
_entity.id
_entity.type
_entity.pdbx_description
1 polymer ?
#
loop_
_entity_poly.entity_id
_entity_poly.type
_entity_poly.pdbx_seq_one_letter_code
_entity_poly.pdbx_strand_id
1 'polypeptide(L)'
;GYASTGKLKPGSYTVLELSNGDDYWNCELGYHSVTIIAGKATEDAWHNREQGLGWFHKSTNTGESLEGWEITIYSDKECTQKVTTVTTNADGKVGIYLDPGIYYARESGDTEGRFENEYWLVDESIKEFEILPHKDVDITFVNTQYGKIKVIKSMPSSGSLEGWTFIVRDINGDEIKGSPFITDASGLIVSENLYPGTYAVEEVIPDDSPY
;
A
#
# COMPACT_ATOMS: atom_id res chain seq x y z
N GLY A 1 6.68 -29.15 -24.66
CA GLY A 1 8.05 -29.41 -25.13
C GLY A 1 8.41 -30.88 -25.00
N TYR A 2 9.34 -31.34 -25.80
CA TYR A 2 9.85 -32.71 -25.80
C TYR A 2 11.38 -32.67 -25.76
N ALA A 3 11.97 -33.37 -24.83
CA ALA A 3 13.40 -33.59 -24.80
C ALA A 3 13.66 -35.13 -24.70
N SER A 4 14.65 -35.63 -25.40
CA SER A 4 15.02 -37.03 -25.30
C SER A 4 16.51 -37.16 -25.05
N THR A 5 16.87 -38.08 -24.18
CA THR A 5 18.26 -38.53 -24.05
C THR A 5 18.56 -39.58 -25.15
N GLY A 6 19.81 -39.82 -25.46
CA GLY A 6 20.21 -41.00 -26.21
C GLY A 6 19.94 -42.30 -25.39
N LYS A 7 20.39 -43.45 -25.92
CA LYS A 7 20.23 -44.75 -25.24
C LYS A 7 20.95 -44.73 -23.90
N LEU A 8 20.24 -45.01 -22.81
CA LEU A 8 20.76 -45.14 -21.46
C LEU A 8 20.84 -46.66 -21.08
N LYS A 9 21.76 -47.02 -20.20
CA LYS A 9 21.77 -48.37 -19.60
C LYS A 9 20.58 -48.53 -18.65
N PRO A 10 20.01 -49.73 -18.51
CA PRO A 10 19.02 -49.96 -17.46
C PRO A 10 19.56 -49.57 -16.07
N GLY A 11 18.70 -48.93 -15.27
CA GLY A 11 19.05 -48.41 -13.94
C GLY A 11 18.19 -47.21 -13.52
N SER A 12 18.42 -46.74 -12.31
CA SER A 12 17.72 -45.54 -11.78
C SER A 12 18.55 -44.29 -12.08
N TYR A 13 17.84 -43.23 -12.47
CA TYR A 13 18.39 -41.93 -12.82
C TYR A 13 17.62 -40.84 -12.12
N THR A 14 18.31 -39.72 -11.88
CA THR A 14 17.68 -38.48 -11.43
C THR A 14 17.57 -37.51 -12.60
N VAL A 15 16.39 -36.92 -12.78
CA VAL A 15 16.10 -35.85 -13.75
C VAL A 15 15.89 -34.58 -12.96
N LEU A 16 16.50 -33.49 -13.39
CA LEU A 16 16.34 -32.15 -12.85
C LEU A 16 16.03 -31.20 -13.98
N GLU A 17 15.00 -30.39 -13.81
CA GLU A 17 14.73 -29.27 -14.70
C GLU A 17 15.56 -28.06 -14.25
N LEU A 18 16.22 -27.40 -15.20
CA LEU A 18 16.91 -26.15 -14.98
C LEU A 18 16.05 -25.00 -15.49
N SER A 19 15.94 -23.91 -14.71
CA SER A 19 15.24 -22.71 -15.15
C SER A 19 15.80 -22.21 -16.48
N ASN A 20 14.92 -21.72 -17.36
CA ASN A 20 15.31 -21.05 -18.60
C ASN A 20 15.75 -19.60 -18.40
N GLY A 21 15.72 -19.08 -17.15
CA GLY A 21 16.08 -17.70 -16.80
C GLY A 21 14.97 -16.68 -17.02
N ASP A 22 13.74 -17.13 -17.28
CA ASP A 22 12.57 -16.28 -17.42
C ASP A 22 11.72 -16.36 -16.15
N ASP A 23 11.63 -15.25 -15.40
CA ASP A 23 10.96 -15.16 -14.11
C ASP A 23 9.43 -15.33 -14.17
N TYR A 24 8.85 -15.24 -15.36
CA TYR A 24 7.41 -15.49 -15.57
C TYR A 24 7.04 -16.97 -15.54
N TRP A 25 8.02 -17.86 -15.42
CA TRP A 25 7.77 -19.30 -15.30
C TRP A 25 7.91 -19.77 -13.85
N ASN A 26 6.80 -20.27 -13.29
CA ASN A 26 6.83 -21.02 -12.05
C ASN A 26 7.16 -22.48 -12.39
N CYS A 27 8.44 -22.80 -12.36
CA CYS A 27 8.94 -24.12 -12.68
C CYS A 27 8.67 -25.11 -11.56
N GLU A 28 8.39 -26.36 -11.92
CA GLU A 28 8.31 -27.47 -10.95
C GLU A 28 9.68 -27.67 -10.30
N LEU A 29 9.74 -27.52 -8.98
CA LEU A 29 10.99 -27.59 -8.23
C LEU A 29 11.32 -29.03 -7.81
N GLY A 30 12.61 -29.32 -7.77
CA GLY A 30 13.13 -30.60 -7.26
C GLY A 30 13.67 -31.48 -8.35
N TYR A 31 13.61 -32.80 -8.11
CA TYR A 31 14.07 -33.82 -9.07
C TYR A 31 13.09 -34.97 -9.10
N HIS A 32 12.98 -35.61 -10.27
CA HIS A 32 12.25 -36.85 -10.45
C HIS A 32 13.24 -38.03 -10.49
N SER A 33 12.84 -39.16 -9.89
CA SER A 33 13.57 -40.42 -10.01
C SER A 33 12.91 -41.28 -11.07
N VAL A 34 13.63 -41.60 -12.14
CA VAL A 34 13.13 -42.40 -13.24
C VAL A 34 13.93 -43.71 -13.35
N THR A 35 13.27 -44.79 -13.70
CA THR A 35 13.90 -46.09 -13.90
C THR A 35 13.90 -46.47 -15.36
N ILE A 36 15.07 -46.63 -15.96
CA ILE A 36 15.24 -47.10 -17.32
C ILE A 36 15.19 -48.64 -17.36
N ILE A 37 14.26 -49.18 -18.15
CA ILE A 37 14.03 -50.61 -18.33
C ILE A 37 14.58 -51.02 -19.70
N ALA A 38 15.26 -52.14 -19.78
CA ALA A 38 15.82 -52.67 -21.03
C ALA A 38 14.71 -52.84 -22.10
N GLY A 39 14.97 -52.31 -23.29
CA GLY A 39 14.05 -52.45 -24.44
C GLY A 39 12.77 -51.58 -24.37
N LYS A 40 12.68 -50.65 -23.41
CA LYS A 40 11.54 -49.72 -23.28
C LYS A 40 12.00 -48.27 -23.22
N ALA A 41 11.14 -47.36 -23.67
CA ALA A 41 11.26 -45.94 -23.35
C ALA A 41 10.58 -45.69 -21.99
N THR A 42 11.17 -44.82 -21.19
CA THR A 42 10.58 -44.28 -19.96
C THR A 42 10.26 -42.81 -20.21
N GLU A 43 9.06 -42.41 -19.90
CA GLU A 43 8.58 -41.02 -20.01
C GLU A 43 8.50 -40.43 -18.62
N ASP A 44 8.86 -39.15 -18.53
CA ASP A 44 8.76 -38.34 -17.33
C ASP A 44 8.15 -36.98 -17.75
N ALA A 45 7.23 -36.44 -16.96
CA ALA A 45 6.49 -35.21 -17.30
C ALA A 45 6.72 -34.15 -16.24
N TRP A 46 6.98 -32.93 -16.70
CA TRP A 46 7.19 -31.73 -15.87
C TRP A 46 6.12 -30.70 -16.20
N HIS A 47 5.59 -30.04 -15.17
CA HIS A 47 4.48 -29.10 -15.29
C HIS A 47 4.91 -27.71 -14.78
N ASN A 48 5.22 -26.83 -15.70
CA ASN A 48 5.49 -25.44 -15.40
C ASN A 48 4.23 -24.60 -15.63
N ARG A 49 4.11 -23.54 -14.86
CA ARG A 49 3.02 -22.58 -15.01
C ARG A 49 3.55 -21.22 -15.45
N GLU A 50 2.91 -20.64 -16.45
CA GLU A 50 3.16 -19.26 -16.81
C GLU A 50 2.50 -18.35 -15.79
N GLN A 51 3.23 -17.30 -15.38
CA GLN A 51 2.73 -16.27 -14.46
C GLN A 51 2.74 -14.91 -15.14
N GLY A 52 2.07 -13.94 -14.54
CA GLY A 52 2.21 -12.52 -14.82
C GLY A 52 2.64 -11.79 -13.58
N LEU A 53 3.06 -10.54 -13.73
CA LEU A 53 3.61 -9.72 -12.65
C LEU A 53 2.62 -8.61 -12.25
N GLY A 54 2.14 -8.64 -11.00
CA GLY A 54 1.40 -7.55 -10.40
C GLY A 54 2.35 -6.57 -9.71
N TRP A 55 2.36 -5.31 -10.14
CA TRP A 55 3.06 -4.22 -9.49
C TRP A 55 2.08 -3.41 -8.64
N PHE A 56 2.38 -3.29 -7.36
CA PHE A 56 1.61 -2.47 -6.43
C PHE A 56 2.39 -1.21 -6.11
N HIS A 57 1.73 -0.06 -6.30
CA HIS A 57 2.30 1.26 -6.09
C HIS A 57 1.56 1.97 -4.96
N LYS A 58 2.34 2.52 -4.05
CA LYS A 58 1.85 3.44 -3.03
C LYS A 58 2.12 4.87 -3.44
N SER A 59 1.12 5.71 -3.29
CA SER A 59 1.23 7.15 -3.48
C SER A 59 0.60 7.89 -2.28
N THR A 60 1.13 9.06 -1.97
CA THR A 60 0.58 9.96 -0.95
C THR A 60 0.54 11.38 -1.50
N ASN A 61 -0.31 12.22 -0.92
CA ASN A 61 -0.40 13.63 -1.31
C ASN A 61 0.87 14.44 -1.00
N THR A 62 1.73 13.96 -0.11
CA THR A 62 3.03 14.58 0.23
C THR A 62 4.18 14.02 -0.60
N GLY A 63 4.00 12.87 -1.24
CA GLY A 63 5.07 12.13 -1.91
C GLY A 63 6.04 11.43 -0.96
N GLU A 64 5.75 11.43 0.35
CA GLU A 64 6.57 10.83 1.40
C GLU A 64 5.85 9.67 2.07
N SER A 65 6.55 8.96 2.96
CA SER A 65 5.99 7.85 3.76
C SER A 65 5.38 6.73 2.89
N LEU A 66 6.12 6.30 1.87
CA LEU A 66 5.69 5.30 0.88
C LEU A 66 6.02 3.87 1.29
N GLU A 67 7.01 3.69 2.16
CA GLU A 67 7.48 2.37 2.62
C GLU A 67 6.57 1.77 3.70
N GLY A 68 6.50 0.45 3.74
CA GLY A 68 5.90 -0.29 4.84
C GLY A 68 4.38 -0.46 4.76
N TRP A 69 3.71 -0.04 3.68
CA TRP A 69 2.28 -0.27 3.50
C TRP A 69 2.00 -1.71 3.09
N GLU A 70 1.08 -2.34 3.78
CA GLU A 70 0.69 -3.72 3.55
C GLU A 70 -0.52 -3.79 2.63
N ILE A 71 -0.39 -4.54 1.54
CA ILE A 71 -1.44 -4.78 0.56
C ILE A 71 -1.74 -6.27 0.55
N THR A 72 -2.97 -6.64 0.89
CA THR A 72 -3.41 -8.03 0.85
C THR A 72 -4.16 -8.31 -0.44
N ILE A 73 -3.77 -9.41 -1.09
CA ILE A 73 -4.30 -9.90 -2.37
C ILE A 73 -5.22 -11.08 -2.09
N TYR A 74 -6.36 -11.11 -2.78
CA TYR A 74 -7.41 -12.11 -2.65
C TYR A 74 -7.79 -12.69 -4.00
N SER A 75 -8.27 -13.93 -4.02
CA SER A 75 -8.82 -14.58 -5.21
C SER A 75 -10.33 -14.40 -5.38
N ASP A 76 -11.00 -13.70 -4.45
CA ASP A 76 -12.43 -13.43 -4.47
C ASP A 76 -12.74 -11.96 -4.18
N LYS A 77 -13.83 -11.46 -4.74
CA LYS A 77 -14.27 -10.07 -4.63
C LYS A 77 -14.63 -9.66 -3.20
N GLU A 78 -15.12 -10.59 -2.41
CA GLU A 78 -15.49 -10.40 -1.02
C GLU A 78 -14.27 -10.31 -0.10
N CYS A 79 -13.05 -10.50 -0.63
CA CYS A 79 -11.78 -10.47 0.10
C CYS A 79 -11.75 -11.46 1.28
N THR A 80 -12.27 -12.67 1.08
CA THR A 80 -12.31 -13.74 2.09
C THR A 80 -11.24 -14.80 1.85
N GLN A 81 -10.82 -15.01 0.59
CA GLN A 81 -9.83 -16.00 0.20
C GLN A 81 -8.48 -15.31 -0.05
N LYS A 82 -7.73 -15.15 1.03
CA LYS A 82 -6.41 -14.53 0.99
C LYS A 82 -5.42 -15.37 0.18
N VAL A 83 -4.77 -14.74 -0.80
CA VAL A 83 -3.65 -15.30 -1.55
C VAL A 83 -2.34 -15.00 -0.82
N THR A 84 -2.06 -13.72 -0.59
CA THR A 84 -0.84 -13.25 0.09
C THR A 84 -0.97 -11.82 0.57
N THR A 85 0.00 -11.35 1.33
CA THR A 85 0.20 -9.92 1.64
C THR A 85 1.60 -9.53 1.19
N VAL A 86 1.71 -8.37 0.56
CA VAL A 86 2.97 -7.75 0.13
C VAL A 86 3.14 -6.41 0.84
N THR A 87 4.40 -5.96 0.98
CA THR A 87 4.74 -4.71 1.69
C THR A 87 5.55 -3.82 0.76
N THR A 88 5.19 -2.54 0.67
CA THR A 88 5.88 -1.57 -0.19
C THR A 88 7.28 -1.23 0.34
N ASN A 89 8.22 -1.05 -0.58
CA ASN A 89 9.57 -0.58 -0.30
C ASN A 89 9.64 0.97 -0.20
N ALA A 90 10.84 1.51 -0.03
CA ALA A 90 11.08 2.95 0.09
C ALA A 90 10.61 3.77 -1.14
N ASP A 91 10.56 3.15 -2.32
CA ASP A 91 10.02 3.78 -3.53
C ASP A 91 8.48 3.65 -3.63
N GLY A 92 7.83 3.10 -2.62
CA GLY A 92 6.40 2.82 -2.62
C GLY A 92 5.98 1.69 -3.56
N LYS A 93 6.86 0.73 -3.84
CA LYS A 93 6.61 -0.31 -4.84
C LYS A 93 6.85 -1.70 -4.27
N VAL A 94 6.07 -2.65 -4.78
CA VAL A 94 6.33 -4.08 -4.61
C VAL A 94 5.74 -4.86 -5.78
N GLY A 95 6.47 -5.84 -6.28
CA GLY A 95 6.04 -6.74 -7.35
C GLY A 95 5.83 -8.16 -6.84
N ILE A 96 4.88 -8.87 -7.42
CA ILE A 96 4.65 -10.29 -7.14
C ILE A 96 4.20 -11.03 -8.40
N TYR A 97 4.76 -12.20 -8.63
CA TYR A 97 4.31 -13.11 -9.67
C TYR A 97 3.10 -13.90 -9.20
N LEU A 98 2.06 -13.93 -10.02
CA LEU A 98 0.80 -14.64 -9.77
C LEU A 98 0.41 -15.48 -10.98
N ASP A 99 -0.29 -16.57 -10.73
CA ASP A 99 -0.90 -17.37 -11.80
C ASP A 99 -1.95 -16.53 -12.54
N PRO A 100 -2.20 -16.75 -13.84
CA PRO A 100 -3.21 -16.03 -14.59
C PRO A 100 -4.61 -16.14 -13.97
N GLY A 101 -5.31 -15.00 -13.86
CA GLY A 101 -6.63 -14.94 -13.25
C GLY A 101 -7.03 -13.54 -12.80
N ILE A 102 -8.25 -13.43 -12.28
CA ILE A 102 -8.77 -12.20 -11.68
C ILE A 102 -8.49 -12.23 -10.17
N TYR A 103 -7.97 -11.12 -9.68
CA TYR A 103 -7.61 -10.92 -8.28
C TYR A 103 -8.16 -9.60 -7.75
N TYR A 104 -8.20 -9.49 -6.45
CA TYR A 104 -8.67 -8.32 -5.72
C TYR A 104 -7.61 -7.93 -4.68
N ALA A 105 -7.32 -6.65 -4.58
CA ALA A 105 -6.34 -6.16 -3.61
C ALA A 105 -6.93 -5.01 -2.79
N ARG A 106 -6.54 -4.92 -1.53
CA ARG A 106 -6.81 -3.77 -0.66
C ARG A 106 -5.64 -3.51 0.28
N GLU A 107 -5.51 -2.27 0.71
CA GLU A 107 -4.64 -1.97 1.85
C GLU A 107 -5.19 -2.63 3.11
N SER A 108 -4.31 -3.20 3.91
CA SER A 108 -4.69 -4.00 5.09
C SER A 108 -3.93 -3.61 6.35
N GLY A 109 -2.97 -2.71 6.24
CA GLY A 109 -2.16 -2.24 7.36
C GLY A 109 -0.91 -1.50 6.92
N ASP A 110 -0.03 -1.25 7.86
CA ASP A 110 1.32 -0.77 7.65
C ASP A 110 2.24 -1.12 8.83
N THR A 111 3.55 -1.06 8.62
CA THR A 111 4.56 -1.43 9.63
C THR A 111 4.84 -0.34 10.67
N GLU A 112 4.26 0.87 10.52
CA GLU A 112 4.54 2.05 11.35
C GLU A 112 3.31 2.58 12.11
N GLY A 113 2.16 1.90 12.02
CA GLY A 113 0.92 2.30 12.71
C GLY A 113 0.22 3.53 12.12
N ARG A 114 0.45 3.83 10.83
CA ARG A 114 -0.21 4.94 10.12
C ARG A 114 -1.62 4.58 9.69
N PHE A 115 -1.87 3.31 9.44
CA PHE A 115 -3.16 2.81 8.94
C PHE A 115 -4.33 3.16 9.85
N GLU A 116 -4.12 3.16 11.17
CA GLU A 116 -5.14 3.53 12.17
C GLU A 116 -4.94 4.94 12.76
N ASN A 117 -4.00 5.70 12.21
CA ASN A 117 -3.66 7.03 12.71
C ASN A 117 -4.62 8.09 12.17
N GLU A 118 -5.18 8.94 13.06
CA GLU A 118 -6.14 9.99 12.71
C GLU A 118 -5.64 11.01 11.66
N TYR A 119 -4.33 11.10 11.46
CA TYR A 119 -3.72 11.98 10.45
C TYR A 119 -3.65 11.34 9.05
N TRP A 120 -4.16 10.13 8.88
CA TRP A 120 -4.16 9.44 7.60
C TRP A 120 -5.57 9.09 7.14
N LEU A 121 -5.86 9.39 5.87
CA LEU A 121 -6.99 8.83 5.15
C LEU A 121 -6.44 7.79 4.20
N VAL A 122 -6.69 6.54 4.52
CA VAL A 122 -6.22 5.39 3.72
C VAL A 122 -7.17 5.08 2.57
N ASP A 123 -6.65 4.51 1.50
CA ASP A 123 -7.45 4.03 0.36
C ASP A 123 -8.10 2.70 0.73
N GLU A 124 -9.35 2.74 1.19
CA GLU A 124 -10.12 1.57 1.58
C GLU A 124 -10.73 0.81 0.38
N SER A 125 -10.48 1.28 -0.84
CA SER A 125 -11.08 0.66 -2.02
C SER A 125 -10.49 -0.72 -2.31
N ILE A 126 -11.35 -1.61 -2.81
CA ILE A 126 -10.92 -2.89 -3.37
C ILE A 126 -10.59 -2.65 -4.85
N LYS A 127 -9.37 -3.02 -5.25
CA LYS A 127 -8.90 -2.94 -6.64
C LYS A 127 -9.01 -4.31 -7.28
N GLU A 128 -9.87 -4.43 -8.29
CA GLU A 128 -9.92 -5.61 -9.16
C GLU A 128 -8.87 -5.50 -10.24
N PHE A 129 -8.12 -6.58 -10.51
CA PHE A 129 -7.12 -6.62 -11.57
C PHE A 129 -6.99 -8.01 -12.16
N GLU A 130 -6.57 -8.09 -13.41
CA GLU A 130 -6.37 -9.35 -14.14
C GLU A 130 -4.86 -9.58 -14.37
N ILE A 131 -4.41 -10.75 -14.01
CA ILE A 131 -3.08 -11.26 -14.34
C ILE A 131 -3.17 -12.07 -15.64
N LEU A 132 -2.40 -11.66 -16.63
CA LEU A 132 -2.25 -12.38 -17.89
C LEU A 132 -0.83 -12.95 -17.98
N PRO A 133 -0.65 -14.11 -18.66
CA PRO A 133 0.65 -14.72 -18.83
C PRO A 133 1.66 -13.76 -19.46
N HIS A 134 2.87 -13.67 -18.88
CA HIS A 134 3.97 -12.83 -19.37
C HIS A 134 3.61 -11.35 -19.52
N LYS A 135 2.69 -10.83 -18.69
CA LYS A 135 2.28 -9.43 -18.69
C LYS A 135 2.39 -8.83 -17.29
N ASP A 136 2.72 -7.55 -17.28
CA ASP A 136 2.68 -6.73 -16.07
C ASP A 136 1.34 -6.01 -15.99
N VAL A 137 0.88 -5.80 -14.77
CA VAL A 137 -0.25 -4.93 -14.44
C VAL A 137 0.11 -4.06 -13.25
N ASP A 138 -0.24 -2.77 -13.31
CA ASP A 138 0.01 -1.78 -12.26
C ASP A 138 -1.25 -1.48 -11.47
N ILE A 139 -1.16 -1.54 -10.15
CA ILE A 139 -2.24 -1.24 -9.21
C ILE A 139 -1.75 -0.15 -8.24
N THR A 140 -2.49 0.96 -8.12
CA THR A 140 -2.09 2.08 -7.28
C THR A 140 -3.06 2.31 -6.14
N PHE A 141 -2.53 2.48 -4.92
CA PHE A 141 -3.23 2.94 -3.72
C PHE A 141 -2.77 4.34 -3.35
N VAL A 142 -3.72 5.23 -3.04
CA VAL A 142 -3.44 6.64 -2.77
C VAL A 142 -3.95 7.00 -1.37
N ASN A 143 -3.03 7.34 -0.45
CA ASN A 143 -3.39 7.80 0.88
C ASN A 143 -3.17 9.30 1.00
N THR A 144 -3.96 9.94 1.86
CA THR A 144 -3.84 11.35 2.16
C THR A 144 -3.34 11.54 3.59
N GLN A 145 -2.24 12.26 3.73
CA GLN A 145 -1.74 12.70 5.03
C GLN A 145 -2.32 14.08 5.35
N TYR A 146 -2.80 14.24 6.58
CA TYR A 146 -3.33 15.49 7.12
C TYR A 146 -2.41 16.06 8.20
N GLY A 147 -2.64 17.32 8.54
CA GLY A 147 -2.09 18.00 9.70
C GLY A 147 -3.20 18.67 10.50
N LYS A 148 -2.86 19.28 11.63
CA LYS A 148 -3.76 20.12 12.43
C LYS A 148 -3.06 21.42 12.80
N ILE A 149 -3.86 22.49 12.91
CA ILE A 149 -3.42 23.75 13.51
C ILE A 149 -3.76 23.74 14.99
N LYS A 150 -2.76 23.99 15.83
CA LYS A 150 -2.93 24.20 17.26
C LYS A 150 -2.60 25.65 17.58
N VAL A 151 -3.58 26.43 18.07
CA VAL A 151 -3.39 27.79 18.56
C VAL A 151 -3.36 27.78 20.08
N ILE A 152 -2.36 28.43 20.67
CA ILE A 152 -2.21 28.56 22.11
C ILE A 152 -2.24 30.04 22.45
N LYS A 153 -3.31 30.50 23.12
CA LYS A 153 -3.41 31.83 23.67
C LYS A 153 -2.63 31.89 24.96
N SER A 154 -1.82 32.97 25.12
CA SER A 154 -1.12 33.26 26.36
C SER A 154 -1.30 34.74 26.70
N MET A 155 -1.25 35.06 28.00
CA MET A 155 -1.33 36.43 28.50
C MET A 155 -0.28 36.65 29.57
N PRO A 156 0.32 37.86 29.66
CA PRO A 156 1.32 38.17 30.66
C PRO A 156 0.75 38.37 32.08
N SER A 157 -0.57 38.41 32.22
CA SER A 157 -1.29 38.61 33.51
C SER A 157 -2.35 37.54 33.73
N SER A 158 -2.96 37.49 34.90
CA SER A 158 -3.95 36.49 35.35
C SER A 158 -5.36 36.62 34.71
N GLY A 159 -5.43 37.04 33.46
CA GLY A 159 -6.70 37.11 32.72
C GLY A 159 -7.21 35.72 32.26
N SER A 160 -8.47 35.66 31.88
CA SER A 160 -9.05 34.44 31.29
C SER A 160 -8.47 34.13 29.91
N LEU A 161 -8.06 32.91 29.70
CA LEU A 161 -7.62 32.38 28.40
C LEU A 161 -8.78 31.84 27.57
N GLU A 162 -9.95 31.69 28.17
CA GLU A 162 -11.17 31.19 27.54
C GLU A 162 -11.91 32.31 26.80
N GLY A 163 -12.55 31.95 25.67
CA GLY A 163 -13.46 32.87 24.95
C GLY A 163 -12.80 33.73 23.88
N TRP A 164 -11.50 33.60 23.64
CA TRP A 164 -10.82 34.34 22.56
C TRP A 164 -11.12 33.71 21.21
N THR A 165 -11.50 34.57 20.24
CA THR A 165 -11.90 34.13 18.90
C THR A 165 -10.75 34.24 17.92
N PHE A 166 -10.56 33.16 17.12
CA PHE A 166 -9.57 33.10 16.04
C PHE A 166 -10.23 32.69 14.75
N ILE A 167 -9.90 33.38 13.68
CA ILE A 167 -10.29 33.02 12.31
C ILE A 167 -9.07 32.33 11.65
N VAL A 168 -9.30 31.20 11.02
CA VAL A 168 -8.29 30.50 10.23
C VAL A 168 -8.73 30.42 8.78
N ARG A 169 -7.85 30.87 7.87
CA ARG A 169 -8.09 30.92 6.44
C ARG A 169 -7.04 30.12 5.68
N ASP A 170 -7.46 29.56 4.55
CA ASP A 170 -6.55 28.95 3.59
C ASP A 170 -5.78 29.99 2.77
N ILE A 171 -4.94 29.52 1.84
CA ILE A 171 -4.13 30.39 0.95
C ILE A 171 -4.98 31.27 0.02
N ASN A 172 -6.24 30.91 -0.23
CA ASN A 172 -7.19 31.68 -1.07
C ASN A 172 -7.94 32.75 -0.26
N GLY A 173 -7.77 32.74 1.07
CA GLY A 173 -8.47 33.62 2.00
C GLY A 173 -9.83 33.07 2.47
N ASP A 174 -10.18 31.85 2.09
CA ASP A 174 -11.41 31.20 2.52
C ASP A 174 -11.27 30.64 3.93
N GLU A 175 -12.31 30.81 4.77
CA GLU A 175 -12.31 30.24 6.12
C GLU A 175 -12.36 28.71 6.06
N ILE A 176 -11.49 28.07 6.86
CA ILE A 176 -11.51 26.61 6.97
C ILE A 176 -12.72 26.13 7.77
N LYS A 177 -13.06 24.86 7.60
CA LYS A 177 -14.16 24.23 8.35
C LYS A 177 -13.94 24.38 9.87
N GLY A 178 -14.96 24.82 10.58
CA GLY A 178 -14.94 25.06 12.02
C GLY A 178 -14.49 26.47 12.43
N SER A 179 -13.96 27.29 11.51
CA SER A 179 -13.69 28.71 11.75
C SER A 179 -15.01 29.50 11.81
N PRO A 180 -15.13 30.52 12.70
CA PRO A 180 -14.19 30.94 13.73
C PRO A 180 -14.11 29.97 14.91
N PHE A 181 -12.90 29.84 15.49
CA PHE A 181 -12.64 29.02 16.66
C PHE A 181 -12.61 29.86 17.94
N ILE A 182 -13.01 29.25 19.06
CA ILE A 182 -13.01 29.89 20.38
C ILE A 182 -12.10 29.09 21.31
N THR A 183 -11.21 29.78 22.03
CA THR A 183 -10.31 29.14 22.99
C THR A 183 -11.06 28.55 24.17
N ASP A 184 -10.61 27.38 24.62
CA ASP A 184 -11.06 26.77 25.87
C ASP A 184 -10.43 27.43 27.11
N ALA A 185 -10.73 26.91 28.31
CA ALA A 185 -10.22 27.42 29.57
C ALA A 185 -8.67 27.35 29.68
N SER A 186 -8.01 26.51 28.92
CA SER A 186 -6.55 26.42 28.82
C SER A 186 -5.94 27.35 27.76
N GLY A 187 -6.77 28.08 27.03
CA GLY A 187 -6.36 28.94 25.93
C GLY A 187 -6.06 28.18 24.64
N LEU A 188 -6.58 26.97 24.50
CA LEU A 188 -6.27 26.08 23.39
C LEU A 188 -7.37 26.04 22.35
N ILE A 189 -6.95 26.00 21.08
CA ILE A 189 -7.75 25.61 19.91
C ILE A 189 -7.01 24.53 19.17
N VAL A 190 -7.73 23.51 18.66
CA VAL A 190 -7.22 22.51 17.74
C VAL A 190 -8.20 22.38 16.57
N SER A 191 -7.70 22.52 15.35
CA SER A 191 -8.52 22.35 14.14
C SER A 191 -8.89 20.87 13.91
N GLU A 192 -9.86 20.64 13.02
CA GLU A 192 -9.99 19.32 12.36
C GLU A 192 -8.77 19.05 11.48
N ASN A 193 -8.74 17.89 10.84
CA ASN A 193 -7.70 17.52 9.87
C ASN A 193 -7.69 18.46 8.68
N LEU A 194 -6.51 18.96 8.34
CA LEU A 194 -6.25 19.87 7.25
C LEU A 194 -5.25 19.27 6.26
N TYR A 195 -5.43 19.56 4.98
CA TYR A 195 -4.39 19.24 4.00
C TYR A 195 -3.09 19.98 4.31
N PRO A 196 -1.93 19.40 4.04
CA PRO A 196 -0.66 20.11 4.11
C PRO A 196 -0.68 21.39 3.27
N GLY A 197 -0.29 22.52 3.88
CA GLY A 197 -0.36 23.81 3.22
C GLY A 197 -0.06 24.97 4.17
N THR A 198 -0.20 26.19 3.66
CA THR A 198 -0.03 27.43 4.43
C THR A 198 -1.41 28.00 4.78
N TYR A 199 -1.57 28.35 6.03
CA TYR A 199 -2.80 28.91 6.58
C TYR A 199 -2.48 30.22 7.32
N ALA A 200 -3.41 31.18 7.25
CA ALA A 200 -3.38 32.39 8.04
C ALA A 200 -4.23 32.21 9.30
N VAL A 201 -3.73 32.65 10.43
CA VAL A 201 -4.45 32.66 11.72
C VAL A 201 -4.55 34.09 12.18
N GLU A 202 -5.78 34.57 12.43
CA GLU A 202 -6.09 35.94 12.86
C GLU A 202 -6.85 35.90 14.18
N GLU A 203 -6.39 36.65 15.18
CA GLU A 203 -7.14 36.86 16.41
C GLU A 203 -8.17 38.00 16.19
N VAL A 204 -9.42 37.73 16.50
CA VAL A 204 -10.48 38.74 16.43
C VAL A 204 -10.43 39.57 17.71
N ILE A 205 -10.04 40.82 17.57
CA ILE A 205 -10.02 41.77 18.68
C ILE A 205 -11.45 42.43 18.77
N PRO A 206 -12.16 42.34 19.91
CA PRO A 206 -13.46 43.02 20.07
C PRO A 206 -13.29 44.53 19.92
N ASP A 207 -14.29 45.17 19.29
CA ASP A 207 -14.27 46.62 19.05
C ASP A 207 -14.11 47.47 20.33
N ASP A 208 -14.51 46.94 21.50
CA ASP A 208 -14.40 47.57 22.81
C ASP A 208 -13.13 47.20 23.55
N SER A 209 -12.18 46.52 22.89
CA SER A 209 -10.93 46.10 23.52
C SER A 209 -10.03 47.32 23.83
N PRO A 210 -9.50 47.47 25.06
CA PRO A 210 -8.58 48.53 25.40
C PRO A 210 -7.14 48.31 24.85
N TYR A 211 -6.92 47.30 23.99
CA TYR A 211 -5.65 46.94 23.42
C TYR A 211 -5.57 47.19 21.93
#